data_6942ccb519b2f4f33490e7e3ee852541
#
_entry.id   6942ccb519b2f4f33490e7e3ee852541
#
_cell.length_a   1.000
_cell.length_b   1.000
_cell.length_c   1.000
_cell.angle_alpha   90.00
_cell.angle_beta   90.00
_cell.angle_gamma   90.00
#
_symmetry.space_group_name_H-M   'P 1'
#
loop_
_entity.id
_entity.type
_entity.pdbx_description
1 polymer ?
#
loop_
_entity_poly.entity_id
_entity_poly.type
_entity_poly.pdbx_seq_one_letter_code
_entity_poly.pdbx_strand_id
1 'polypeptide(L)'
;MTFKPSELTTYLQQLVAQNLPISTMIWGPPGIGKSSIVAQVAQRAELDFIDVRLSQLAPTDLRGLPVAVPPKKGESLGTSTWYPPEFLPREGKGILFLDELNMAPPAMQGVAQQLILDRQVGSYRVPECWFIWAAGNRKEDRASVFEMPAPLANRFLHLSVGPDFDSFKAYALERHLHEQVLAFLAFRPTLLHKLNIKEPSWPSPRSWEMASRLHQVGLDVDAAVGEAAGSEFRAYLKVYDKLPDLDRVLAGKGSRLKFPEEASGRWATTIGLTMRCMSAENGLAGFQWLVEKATPEWVQLFASDLIGQMRRSNQLGALAKMVAAEPALQKFLKDYRELLGL
;
A
#
# COMPACT_ATOMS: atom_id res chain seq x y z
N MET A 1 7.60 3.83 -17.39
CA MET A 1 7.54 2.55 -16.64
C MET A 1 6.64 2.76 -15.45
N THR A 2 5.66 1.87 -15.20
CA THR A 2 4.76 1.97 -14.03
C THR A 2 5.09 0.83 -13.08
N PHE A 3 5.44 1.17 -11.87
CA PHE A 3 5.76 0.22 -10.81
C PHE A 3 4.48 -0.38 -10.20
N LYS A 4 4.56 -1.62 -9.75
CA LYS A 4 3.65 -2.16 -8.76
C LYS A 4 3.95 -1.54 -7.39
N PRO A 5 2.99 -1.43 -6.47
CA PRO A 5 3.25 -0.91 -5.11
C PRO A 5 4.40 -1.62 -4.38
N SER A 6 4.51 -2.95 -4.52
CA SER A 6 5.61 -3.74 -3.94
C SER A 6 6.98 -3.40 -4.54
N GLU A 7 7.05 -3.22 -5.86
CA GLU A 7 8.29 -2.83 -6.56
C GLU A 7 8.71 -1.41 -6.18
N LEU A 8 7.74 -0.47 -6.11
CA LEU A 8 8.00 0.89 -5.63
C LEU A 8 8.55 0.88 -4.21
N THR A 9 7.93 0.08 -3.30
CA THR A 9 8.41 -0.06 -1.92
C THR A 9 9.85 -0.52 -1.89
N THR A 10 10.21 -1.56 -2.67
CA THR A 10 11.59 -2.08 -2.76
C THR A 10 12.55 -1.03 -3.29
N TYR A 11 12.17 -0.30 -4.33
CA TYR A 11 12.99 0.77 -4.90
C TYR A 11 13.27 1.88 -3.89
N LEU A 12 12.23 2.36 -3.19
CA LEU A 12 12.38 3.40 -2.17
C LEU A 12 13.24 2.93 -0.98
N GLN A 13 13.09 1.67 -0.56
CA GLN A 13 13.94 1.06 0.47
C GLN A 13 15.41 1.03 0.05
N GLN A 14 15.71 0.77 -1.22
CA GLN A 14 17.08 0.82 -1.74
C GLN A 14 17.65 2.24 -1.70
N LEU A 15 16.88 3.28 -2.05
CA LEU A 15 17.33 4.68 -1.92
C LEU A 15 17.73 5.00 -0.48
N VAL A 16 16.92 4.55 0.50
CA VAL A 16 17.20 4.73 1.92
C VAL A 16 18.45 3.93 2.35
N ALA A 17 18.50 2.65 2.02
CA ALA A 17 19.60 1.76 2.43
C ALA A 17 20.96 2.20 1.89
N GLN A 18 20.99 2.78 0.68
CA GLN A 18 22.20 3.33 0.04
C GLN A 18 22.47 4.80 0.40
N ASN A 19 21.64 5.37 1.29
CA ASN A 19 21.70 6.79 1.70
C ASN A 19 21.80 7.75 0.50
N LEU A 20 20.93 7.55 -0.50
CA LEU A 20 20.84 8.39 -1.69
C LEU A 20 19.75 9.47 -1.50
N PRO A 21 20.10 10.71 -1.10
CA PRO A 21 19.15 11.76 -0.78
C PRO A 21 18.55 12.41 -2.04
N ILE A 22 18.09 11.58 -2.97
CA ILE A 22 17.48 12.02 -4.23
C ILE A 22 16.03 12.42 -3.96
N SER A 23 15.67 13.64 -4.34
CA SER A 23 14.28 14.09 -4.31
C SER A 23 13.44 13.26 -5.28
N THR A 24 12.39 12.63 -4.78
CA THR A 24 11.60 11.66 -5.55
C THR A 24 10.15 12.11 -5.64
N MET A 25 9.58 12.09 -6.85
CA MET A 25 8.18 12.39 -7.13
C MET A 25 7.42 11.11 -7.49
N ILE A 26 6.43 10.76 -6.69
CA ILE A 26 5.61 9.55 -6.85
C ILE A 26 4.28 9.93 -7.51
N TRP A 27 4.08 9.43 -8.72
CA TRP A 27 2.88 9.63 -9.52
C TRP A 27 1.95 8.43 -9.46
N GLY A 28 0.66 8.68 -9.34
CA GLY A 28 -0.33 7.60 -9.42
C GLY A 28 -1.73 8.07 -9.09
N PRO A 29 -2.74 7.25 -9.41
CA PRO A 29 -4.12 7.63 -9.20
C PRO A 29 -4.46 7.84 -7.71
N PRO A 30 -5.52 8.61 -7.41
CA PRO A 30 -5.97 8.80 -6.04
C PRO A 30 -6.43 7.47 -5.41
N GLY A 31 -6.23 7.35 -4.10
CA GLY A 31 -6.67 6.16 -3.34
C GLY A 31 -5.80 4.91 -3.48
N ILE A 32 -4.69 4.95 -4.24
CA ILE A 32 -3.80 3.79 -4.45
C ILE A 32 -2.86 3.51 -3.27
N GLY A 33 -2.72 4.47 -2.32
CA GLY A 33 -1.89 4.31 -1.13
C GLY A 33 -0.48 4.89 -1.23
N LYS A 34 -0.22 5.91 -2.06
CA LYS A 34 1.11 6.56 -2.20
C LYS A 34 1.74 6.93 -0.85
N SER A 35 1.04 7.69 -0.04
CA SER A 35 1.50 8.13 1.29
C SER A 35 1.71 6.95 2.24
N SER A 36 0.83 5.93 2.17
CA SER A 36 0.96 4.70 2.97
C SER A 36 2.21 3.89 2.60
N ILE A 37 2.58 3.83 1.32
CA ILE A 37 3.81 3.17 0.86
C ILE A 37 5.03 3.87 1.45
N VAL A 38 5.08 5.20 1.39
CA VAL A 38 6.20 5.98 1.95
C VAL A 38 6.29 5.83 3.47
N ALA A 39 5.15 5.90 4.17
CA ALA A 39 5.10 5.69 5.62
C ALA A 39 5.60 4.30 6.03
N GLN A 40 5.26 3.24 5.27
CA GLN A 40 5.78 1.89 5.51
C GLN A 40 7.30 1.79 5.26
N VAL A 41 7.83 2.47 4.24
CA VAL A 41 9.27 2.54 4.00
C VAL A 41 9.97 3.20 5.18
N ALA A 42 9.46 4.34 5.67
CA ALA A 42 10.00 5.04 6.82
C ALA A 42 9.98 4.14 8.07
N GLN A 43 8.84 3.51 8.36
CA GLN A 43 8.70 2.62 9.51
C GLN A 43 9.69 1.45 9.49
N ARG A 44 9.85 0.79 8.33
CA ARG A 44 10.78 -0.36 8.18
C ARG A 44 12.25 0.04 8.27
N ALA A 45 12.57 1.30 7.94
CA ALA A 45 13.91 1.85 8.00
C ALA A 45 14.21 2.58 9.32
N GLU A 46 13.28 2.58 10.27
CA GLU A 46 13.37 3.31 11.54
C GLU A 46 13.68 4.80 11.33
N LEU A 47 12.99 5.41 10.37
CA LEU A 47 13.04 6.82 10.04
C LEU A 47 11.80 7.55 10.53
N ASP A 48 11.96 8.81 10.95
CA ASP A 48 10.84 9.69 11.19
C ASP A 48 10.08 9.96 9.88
N PHE A 49 8.76 10.15 9.98
CA PHE A 49 7.92 10.43 8.83
C PHE A 49 7.05 11.65 9.07
N ILE A 50 7.23 12.68 8.24
CA ILE A 50 6.43 13.90 8.28
C ILE A 50 5.67 14.01 6.96
N ASP A 51 4.34 13.92 7.02
CA ASP A 51 3.42 14.06 5.88
C ASP A 51 2.86 15.48 5.84
N VAL A 52 3.23 16.25 4.82
CA VAL A 52 2.81 17.63 4.61
C VAL A 52 1.96 17.72 3.36
N ARG A 53 0.67 18.00 3.52
CA ARG A 53 -0.26 18.16 2.40
C ARG A 53 -0.23 19.58 1.88
N LEU A 54 0.49 19.79 0.80
CA LEU A 54 0.73 21.13 0.24
C LEU A 54 -0.53 21.81 -0.29
N SER A 55 -1.53 21.04 -0.72
CA SER A 55 -2.82 21.56 -1.19
C SER A 55 -3.62 22.28 -0.09
N GLN A 56 -3.32 22.01 1.18
CA GLN A 56 -4.02 22.56 2.35
C GLN A 56 -3.28 23.74 2.99
N LEU A 57 -2.10 24.11 2.48
CA LEU A 57 -1.23 25.13 3.07
C LEU A 57 -1.20 26.39 2.20
N ALA A 58 -1.09 27.56 2.86
CA ALA A 58 -0.68 28.80 2.22
C ALA A 58 0.86 28.88 2.13
N PRO A 59 1.41 29.66 1.20
CA PRO A 59 2.85 29.85 1.09
C PRO A 59 3.56 30.30 2.38
N THR A 60 2.87 31.09 3.20
CA THR A 60 3.34 31.52 4.51
C THR A 60 3.47 30.38 5.52
N ASP A 61 2.58 29.38 5.44
CA ASP A 61 2.60 28.27 6.38
C ASP A 61 3.86 27.41 6.23
N LEU A 62 4.39 27.30 5.01
CA LEU A 62 5.64 26.57 4.75
C LEU A 62 6.87 27.44 5.00
N ARG A 63 6.81 28.76 4.72
CA ARG A 63 7.91 29.69 4.99
C ARG A 63 8.08 30.01 6.48
N GLY A 64 7.00 29.91 7.22
CA GLY A 64 6.92 30.32 8.61
C GLY A 64 6.55 31.81 8.80
N LEU A 65 6.76 32.33 9.96
CA LEU A 65 6.38 33.68 10.36
C LEU A 65 7.59 34.62 10.37
N PRO A 66 7.56 35.77 9.62
CA PRO A 66 8.59 36.79 9.75
C PRO A 66 8.40 37.58 11.05
N VAL A 67 9.44 37.66 11.86
CA VAL A 67 9.48 38.44 13.09
C VAL A 67 10.50 39.55 12.94
N ALA A 68 10.09 40.76 13.24
CA ALA A 68 10.98 41.93 13.22
C ALA A 68 12.06 41.81 14.29
N VAL A 69 13.30 41.99 13.90
CA VAL A 69 14.46 42.07 14.78
C VAL A 69 14.93 43.54 14.78
N PRO A 70 14.91 44.24 15.93
CA PRO A 70 15.38 45.62 16.00
C PRO A 70 16.87 45.70 15.60
N PRO A 71 17.33 46.87 15.11
CA PRO A 71 18.72 47.06 14.75
C PRO A 71 19.62 46.92 15.98
N LYS A 72 20.79 46.32 15.79
CA LYS A 72 21.84 46.25 16.81
C LYS A 72 22.42 47.65 17.04
N LYS A 73 23.07 47.84 18.20
CA LYS A 73 23.69 49.12 18.57
C LYS A 73 24.71 49.52 17.50
N GLY A 74 24.44 50.65 16.81
CA GLY A 74 25.26 51.16 15.70
C GLY A 74 24.73 50.83 14.28
N GLU A 75 23.66 50.07 14.15
CA GLU A 75 22.97 49.82 12.88
C GLU A 75 21.77 50.75 12.73
N SER A 76 21.52 51.25 11.51
CA SER A 76 20.39 52.15 11.21
C SER A 76 19.13 51.44 10.76
N LEU A 77 19.22 50.16 10.39
CA LEU A 77 18.10 49.38 9.83
C LEU A 77 17.92 48.06 10.61
N GLY A 78 16.67 47.77 10.96
CA GLY A 78 16.27 46.44 11.47
C GLY A 78 16.15 45.40 10.34
N THR A 79 16.11 44.16 10.74
CA THR A 79 15.91 42.99 9.82
C THR A 79 14.67 42.22 10.23
N SER A 80 14.24 41.29 9.37
CA SER A 80 13.25 40.28 9.76
C SER A 80 13.90 38.90 9.77
N THR A 81 13.59 38.11 10.80
CA THR A 81 13.98 36.70 10.85
C THR A 81 12.74 35.84 10.69
N TRP A 82 12.84 34.82 9.85
CA TRP A 82 11.75 33.87 9.65
C TRP A 82 11.84 32.76 10.68
N TYR A 83 10.77 32.55 11.43
CA TYR A 83 10.62 31.41 12.33
C TYR A 83 9.95 30.27 11.56
N PRO A 84 10.64 29.16 11.34
CA PRO A 84 10.09 28.03 10.59
C PRO A 84 8.91 27.40 11.34
N PRO A 85 7.94 26.81 10.60
CA PRO A 85 6.83 26.09 11.19
C PRO A 85 7.33 24.89 12.02
N GLU A 86 6.56 24.54 13.05
CA GLU A 86 6.92 23.51 14.01
C GLU A 86 7.02 22.11 13.36
N PHE A 87 6.19 21.85 12.34
CA PHE A 87 6.15 20.55 11.66
C PHE A 87 7.39 20.25 10.79
N LEU A 88 8.23 21.23 10.48
CA LEU A 88 9.46 20.98 9.73
C LEU A 88 10.53 20.36 10.65
N PRO A 89 11.27 19.34 10.16
CA PRO A 89 12.27 18.63 10.96
C PRO A 89 13.44 19.54 11.34
N ARG A 90 13.87 19.50 12.58
CA ARG A 90 15.02 20.29 13.06
C ARG A 90 16.26 19.46 13.26
N GLU A 91 16.12 18.18 13.50
CA GLU A 91 17.18 17.21 13.77
C GLU A 91 16.76 15.80 13.38
N GLY A 92 17.55 14.79 13.67
CA GLY A 92 17.23 13.39 13.42
C GLY A 92 17.40 12.97 11.95
N LYS A 93 16.78 11.86 11.60
CA LYS A 93 16.77 11.27 10.26
C LYS A 93 15.33 10.88 9.88
N GLY A 94 14.94 11.15 8.64
CA GLY A 94 13.56 10.89 8.27
C GLY A 94 13.24 11.14 6.81
N ILE A 95 11.94 11.09 6.53
CA ILE A 95 11.35 11.41 5.24
C ILE A 95 10.37 12.57 5.42
N LEU A 96 10.68 13.71 4.81
CA LEU A 96 9.77 14.82 4.64
C LEU A 96 8.99 14.56 3.35
N PHE A 97 7.72 14.20 3.50
CA PHE A 97 6.86 13.82 2.40
C PHE A 97 5.88 14.95 2.06
N LEU A 98 6.01 15.47 0.86
CA LEU A 98 5.21 16.59 0.34
C LEU A 98 4.06 16.02 -0.51
N ASP A 99 2.94 15.69 0.14
CA ASP A 99 1.79 15.11 -0.57
C ASP A 99 0.99 16.16 -1.32
N GLU A 100 0.32 15.73 -2.39
CA GLU A 100 -0.53 16.56 -3.25
C GLU A 100 0.22 17.76 -3.87
N LEU A 101 1.51 17.63 -4.16
CA LEU A 101 2.36 18.73 -4.65
C LEU A 101 1.76 19.43 -5.87
N ASN A 102 1.27 18.69 -6.85
CA ASN A 102 0.69 19.27 -8.06
C ASN A 102 -0.82 19.62 -7.96
N MET A 103 -1.43 19.39 -6.81
CA MET A 103 -2.75 19.92 -6.47
C MET A 103 -2.64 21.30 -5.76
N ALA A 104 -1.46 21.61 -5.25
CA ALA A 104 -1.18 22.90 -4.63
C ALA A 104 -1.15 24.03 -5.67
N PRO A 105 -1.65 25.22 -5.34
CA PRO A 105 -1.57 26.39 -6.22
C PRO A 105 -0.14 26.72 -6.66
N PRO A 106 0.08 27.33 -7.84
CA PRO A 106 1.42 27.65 -8.34
C PRO A 106 2.31 28.43 -7.38
N ALA A 107 1.74 29.35 -6.61
CA ALA A 107 2.47 30.10 -5.58
C ALA A 107 3.04 29.18 -4.48
N MET A 108 2.28 28.15 -4.07
CA MET A 108 2.73 27.16 -3.11
C MET A 108 3.78 26.21 -3.69
N GLN A 109 3.60 25.80 -4.96
CA GLN A 109 4.61 25.02 -5.67
C GLN A 109 5.94 25.77 -5.77
N GLY A 110 5.90 27.10 -5.96
CA GLY A 110 7.11 27.94 -5.97
C GLY A 110 7.88 27.94 -4.63
N VAL A 111 7.17 27.93 -3.50
CA VAL A 111 7.80 27.81 -2.18
C VAL A 111 8.35 26.40 -1.94
N ALA A 112 7.56 25.38 -2.29
CA ALA A 112 7.99 23.99 -2.21
C ALA A 112 9.22 23.72 -3.10
N GLN A 113 9.30 24.38 -4.26
CA GLN A 113 10.45 24.30 -5.14
C GLN A 113 11.75 24.69 -4.41
N GLN A 114 11.78 25.79 -3.68
CA GLN A 114 12.94 26.21 -2.92
C GLN A 114 13.35 25.15 -1.88
N LEU A 115 12.36 24.60 -1.15
CA LEU A 115 12.59 23.54 -0.18
C LEU A 115 13.18 22.27 -0.81
N ILE A 116 12.71 21.90 -2.00
CA ILE A 116 13.14 20.69 -2.71
C ILE A 116 14.51 20.88 -3.37
N LEU A 117 14.76 22.05 -4.01
CA LEU A 117 16.00 22.29 -4.74
C LEU A 117 17.17 22.63 -3.83
N ASP A 118 16.92 23.56 -2.91
CA ASP A 118 17.97 24.17 -2.08
C ASP A 118 18.01 23.54 -0.68
N ARG A 119 17.07 22.64 -0.39
CA ARG A 119 16.83 22.07 0.94
C ARG A 119 16.64 23.17 2.00
N GLN A 120 16.08 24.31 1.56
CA GLN A 120 15.95 25.50 2.37
C GLN A 120 14.65 26.25 2.02
N VAL A 121 14.04 26.89 3.01
CA VAL A 121 12.96 27.86 2.80
C VAL A 121 13.07 28.98 3.85
N GLY A 122 13.15 30.24 3.39
CA GLY A 122 13.49 31.34 4.28
C GLY A 122 14.85 31.13 4.95
N SER A 123 14.90 31.20 6.27
CA SER A 123 16.08 30.90 7.09
C SER A 123 16.22 29.43 7.50
N TYR A 124 15.19 28.62 7.26
CA TYR A 124 15.16 27.21 7.61
C TYR A 124 15.90 26.36 6.60
N ARG A 125 16.67 25.38 7.09
CA ARG A 125 17.35 24.36 6.26
C ARG A 125 16.96 22.96 6.73
N VAL A 126 16.57 22.10 5.79
CA VAL A 126 16.29 20.67 6.05
C VAL A 126 17.57 19.96 6.48
N PRO A 127 17.60 19.21 7.59
CA PRO A 127 18.77 18.44 8.00
C PRO A 127 19.21 17.44 6.93
N GLU A 128 20.52 17.19 6.82
CA GLU A 128 21.12 16.38 5.74
C GLU A 128 20.59 14.94 5.70
N CYS A 129 20.30 14.36 6.88
CA CYS A 129 19.80 12.99 7.00
C CYS A 129 18.29 12.83 6.70
N TRP A 130 17.65 13.86 6.14
CA TRP A 130 16.24 13.80 5.73
C TRP A 130 16.11 13.66 4.23
N PHE A 131 15.31 12.68 3.80
CA PHE A 131 14.88 12.57 2.40
C PHE A 131 13.71 13.53 2.15
N ILE A 132 13.66 14.14 0.96
CA ILE A 132 12.53 14.96 0.54
C ILE A 132 11.85 14.23 -0.62
N TRP A 133 10.70 13.64 -0.36
CA TRP A 133 9.89 12.96 -1.36
C TRP A 133 8.55 13.64 -1.52
N ALA A 134 7.95 13.52 -2.69
CA ALA A 134 6.67 14.13 -2.98
C ALA A 134 5.73 13.16 -3.67
N ALA A 135 4.43 13.44 -3.62
CA ALA A 135 3.45 12.71 -4.41
C ALA A 135 2.50 13.67 -5.14
N GLY A 136 1.94 13.15 -6.23
CA GLY A 136 0.93 13.85 -7.01
C GLY A 136 0.08 12.89 -7.83
N ASN A 137 -1.01 13.43 -8.37
CA ASN A 137 -1.89 12.70 -9.26
C ASN A 137 -1.53 13.05 -10.72
N ARG A 138 -1.74 12.12 -11.64
CA ARG A 138 -1.51 12.37 -13.06
C ARG A 138 -2.71 13.10 -13.66
N LYS A 139 -2.50 13.83 -14.76
CA LYS A 139 -3.60 14.51 -15.49
C LYS A 139 -4.67 13.51 -15.97
N GLU A 140 -4.24 12.35 -16.45
CA GLU A 140 -5.12 11.27 -16.89
C GLU A 140 -6.00 10.69 -15.76
N ASP A 141 -5.60 10.85 -14.51
CA ASP A 141 -6.38 10.42 -13.34
C ASP A 141 -7.53 11.41 -13.01
N ARG A 142 -7.75 12.41 -13.87
CA ARG A 142 -8.82 13.43 -13.79
C ARG A 142 -8.88 14.17 -12.46
N ALA A 143 -7.77 14.26 -11.75
CA ALA A 143 -7.64 15.09 -10.57
C ALA A 143 -7.50 16.58 -10.99
N SER A 144 -7.99 17.49 -10.18
CA SER A 144 -7.73 18.93 -10.36
C SER A 144 -6.26 19.20 -10.04
N VAL A 145 -5.42 19.20 -11.07
CA VAL A 145 -3.98 19.37 -10.93
C VAL A 145 -3.48 20.58 -11.70
N PHE A 146 -2.50 21.26 -11.13
CA PHE A 146 -1.72 22.29 -11.82
C PHE A 146 -0.51 21.66 -12.52
N GLU A 147 -0.06 22.28 -13.58
CA GLU A 147 1.20 21.88 -14.21
C GLU A 147 2.38 22.20 -13.29
N MET A 148 3.28 21.23 -13.17
CA MET A 148 4.51 21.44 -12.45
C MET A 148 5.48 22.26 -13.32
N PRO A 149 6.07 23.36 -12.81
CA PRO A 149 7.10 24.10 -13.53
C PRO A 149 8.27 23.20 -13.96
N ALA A 150 8.74 23.34 -15.21
CA ALA A 150 9.80 22.50 -15.73
C ALA A 150 11.09 22.49 -14.88
N PRO A 151 11.54 23.61 -14.30
CA PRO A 151 12.70 23.58 -13.38
C PRO A 151 12.48 22.71 -12.14
N LEU A 152 11.26 22.68 -11.62
CA LEU A 152 10.91 21.81 -10.48
C LEU A 152 10.83 20.34 -10.92
N ALA A 153 10.17 20.07 -12.04
CA ALA A 153 10.05 18.71 -12.56
C ALA A 153 11.42 18.06 -12.80
N ASN A 154 12.37 18.76 -13.42
CA ASN A 154 13.70 18.23 -13.73
C ASN A 154 14.59 17.92 -12.49
N ARG A 155 14.13 18.24 -11.29
CA ARG A 155 14.88 17.99 -10.04
C ARG A 155 14.41 16.75 -9.29
N PHE A 156 13.39 16.09 -9.80
CA PHE A 156 12.88 14.87 -9.21
C PHE A 156 13.28 13.62 -9.99
N LEU A 157 13.50 12.56 -9.24
CA LEU A 157 13.36 11.20 -9.75
C LEU A 157 11.86 10.89 -9.84
N HIS A 158 11.35 10.67 -11.05
CA HIS A 158 9.93 10.42 -11.29
C HIS A 158 9.62 8.93 -11.29
N LEU A 159 8.80 8.49 -10.34
CA LEU A 159 8.34 7.10 -10.20
C LEU A 159 6.81 7.06 -10.35
N SER A 160 6.31 6.30 -11.31
CA SER A 160 4.87 6.10 -11.49
C SER A 160 4.44 4.78 -10.88
N VAL A 161 3.33 4.79 -10.11
CA VAL A 161 2.77 3.58 -9.50
C VAL A 161 1.33 3.37 -9.98
N GLY A 162 0.97 2.11 -10.23
CA GLY A 162 -0.36 1.67 -10.64
C GLY A 162 -0.99 0.69 -9.65
N PRO A 163 -2.31 0.45 -9.75
CA PRO A 163 -2.98 -0.56 -8.94
C PRO A 163 -2.47 -1.96 -9.32
N ASP A 164 -2.22 -2.78 -8.31
CA ASP A 164 -1.80 -4.17 -8.45
C ASP A 164 -2.46 -5.02 -7.37
N PHE A 165 -3.17 -6.06 -7.78
CA PHE A 165 -3.92 -6.89 -6.83
C PHE A 165 -3.00 -7.67 -5.89
N ASP A 166 -1.88 -8.19 -6.37
CA ASP A 166 -0.98 -9.00 -5.52
C ASP A 166 -0.34 -8.15 -4.42
N SER A 167 0.04 -6.91 -4.74
CA SER A 167 0.53 -5.95 -3.74
C SER A 167 -0.57 -5.59 -2.72
N PHE A 168 -1.81 -5.39 -3.20
CA PHE A 168 -2.95 -5.12 -2.31
C PHE A 168 -3.28 -6.34 -1.45
N LYS A 169 -3.24 -7.55 -2.00
CA LYS A 169 -3.46 -8.80 -1.27
C LYS A 169 -2.45 -8.95 -0.12
N ALA A 170 -1.16 -8.72 -0.39
CA ALA A 170 -0.14 -8.78 0.65
C ALA A 170 -0.42 -7.78 1.80
N TYR A 171 -0.80 -6.55 1.45
CA TYR A 171 -1.23 -5.53 2.42
C TYR A 171 -2.48 -5.95 3.20
N ALA A 172 -3.49 -6.48 2.50
CA ALA A 172 -4.76 -6.90 3.08
C ALA A 172 -4.58 -8.04 4.09
N LEU A 173 -3.71 -9.01 3.78
CA LEU A 173 -3.33 -10.11 4.68
C LEU A 173 -2.63 -9.58 5.94
N GLU A 174 -1.71 -8.63 5.80
CA GLU A 174 -1.00 -8.02 6.93
C GLU A 174 -1.92 -7.21 7.84
N ARG A 175 -2.94 -6.54 7.25
CA ARG A 175 -3.91 -5.69 7.96
C ARG A 175 -5.18 -6.43 8.39
N HIS A 176 -5.25 -7.74 8.15
CA HIS A 176 -6.41 -8.58 8.48
C HIS A 176 -7.74 -8.03 7.91
N LEU A 177 -7.72 -7.62 6.63
CA LEU A 177 -8.94 -7.24 5.94
C LEU A 177 -9.88 -8.45 5.85
N HIS A 178 -11.18 -8.18 5.72
CA HIS A 178 -12.19 -9.25 5.68
C HIS A 178 -11.97 -10.19 4.48
N GLU A 179 -11.94 -11.51 4.74
CA GLU A 179 -11.64 -12.53 3.72
C GLU A 179 -12.54 -12.46 2.49
N GLN A 180 -13.83 -12.15 2.68
CA GLN A 180 -14.82 -12.07 1.59
C GLN A 180 -14.52 -10.92 0.64
N VAL A 181 -14.04 -9.78 1.15
CA VAL A 181 -13.61 -8.64 0.33
C VAL A 181 -12.37 -9.02 -0.50
N LEU A 182 -11.40 -9.68 0.14
CA LEU A 182 -10.18 -10.07 -0.54
C LEU A 182 -10.45 -11.15 -1.61
N ALA A 183 -11.27 -12.14 -1.29
CA ALA A 183 -11.67 -13.19 -2.23
C ALA A 183 -12.49 -12.64 -3.42
N PHE A 184 -13.37 -11.67 -3.17
CA PHE A 184 -14.08 -10.97 -4.23
C PHE A 184 -13.12 -10.23 -5.17
N LEU A 185 -12.16 -9.50 -4.62
CA LEU A 185 -11.18 -8.77 -5.44
C LEU A 185 -10.20 -9.70 -6.16
N ALA A 186 -9.90 -10.87 -5.61
CA ALA A 186 -9.16 -11.91 -6.31
C ALA A 186 -9.93 -12.43 -7.52
N PHE A 187 -11.24 -12.61 -7.38
CA PHE A 187 -12.12 -13.01 -8.48
C PHE A 187 -12.37 -11.88 -9.50
N ARG A 188 -12.41 -10.60 -9.02
CA ARG A 188 -12.70 -9.40 -9.83
C ARG A 188 -11.61 -8.33 -9.67
N PRO A 189 -10.36 -8.59 -10.09
CA PRO A 189 -9.23 -7.69 -9.84
C PRO A 189 -9.38 -6.31 -10.51
N THR A 190 -10.18 -6.20 -11.56
CA THR A 190 -10.48 -4.92 -12.24
C THR A 190 -11.28 -3.96 -11.36
N LEU A 191 -11.95 -4.48 -10.32
CA LEU A 191 -12.68 -3.67 -9.33
C LEU A 191 -11.80 -3.22 -8.15
N LEU A 192 -10.53 -3.57 -8.12
CA LEU A 192 -9.60 -3.02 -7.13
C LEU A 192 -9.48 -1.50 -7.26
N HIS A 193 -9.42 -1.00 -8.50
CA HIS A 193 -9.35 0.43 -8.79
C HIS A 193 -10.11 0.76 -10.07
N LYS A 194 -11.23 1.43 -9.93
CA LYS A 194 -12.07 1.88 -11.06
C LYS A 194 -12.60 3.27 -10.78
N LEU A 195 -11.80 4.28 -11.15
CA LEU A 195 -12.15 5.68 -10.92
C LEU A 195 -13.44 6.05 -11.65
N ASN A 196 -14.41 6.58 -10.92
CA ASN A 196 -15.62 7.20 -11.44
C ASN A 196 -15.77 8.62 -10.87
N ILE A 197 -15.45 9.63 -11.68
CA ILE A 197 -15.50 11.03 -11.26
C ILE A 197 -16.94 11.59 -11.13
N LYS A 198 -17.94 10.86 -11.61
CA LYS A 198 -19.35 11.29 -11.54
C LYS A 198 -20.01 10.92 -10.22
N GLU A 199 -19.39 10.03 -9.46
CA GLU A 199 -19.88 9.52 -8.19
C GLU A 199 -18.91 9.86 -7.06
N PRO A 200 -19.40 10.15 -5.85
CA PRO A 200 -18.55 10.49 -4.71
C PRO A 200 -17.79 9.28 -4.18
N SER A 201 -18.27 8.07 -4.42
CA SER A 201 -17.67 6.81 -4.02
C SER A 201 -17.39 5.91 -5.23
N TRP A 202 -16.21 5.30 -5.25
CA TRP A 202 -15.75 4.44 -6.33
C TRP A 202 -14.68 3.46 -5.84
N PRO A 203 -14.49 2.31 -6.53
CA PRO A 203 -13.54 1.29 -6.13
C PRO A 203 -12.09 1.78 -6.14
N SER A 204 -11.41 1.65 -5.02
CA SER A 204 -9.97 1.88 -4.86
C SER A 204 -9.43 1.05 -3.69
N PRO A 205 -8.12 0.80 -3.56
CA PRO A 205 -7.55 0.16 -2.37
C PRO A 205 -8.04 0.77 -1.05
N ARG A 206 -8.08 2.11 -0.97
CA ARG A 206 -8.58 2.84 0.21
C ARG A 206 -10.06 2.57 0.49
N SER A 207 -10.90 2.63 -0.54
CA SER A 207 -12.35 2.43 -0.36
C SER A 207 -12.68 0.97 -0.06
N TRP A 208 -11.92 0.00 -0.57
CA TRP A 208 -12.06 -1.41 -0.20
C TRP A 208 -11.59 -1.70 1.23
N GLU A 209 -10.61 -0.98 1.75
CA GLU A 209 -10.25 -1.06 3.17
C GLU A 209 -11.42 -0.55 4.04
N MET A 210 -12.06 0.58 3.68
CA MET A 210 -13.27 1.05 4.34
C MET A 210 -14.41 0.04 4.24
N ALA A 211 -14.66 -0.49 3.04
CA ALA A 211 -15.66 -1.51 2.80
C ALA A 211 -15.45 -2.77 3.65
N SER A 212 -14.20 -3.20 3.82
CA SER A 212 -13.85 -4.31 4.70
C SER A 212 -14.28 -4.06 6.15
N ARG A 213 -14.02 -2.86 6.67
CA ARG A 213 -14.42 -2.48 8.04
C ARG A 213 -15.94 -2.37 8.20
N LEU A 214 -16.63 -1.81 7.21
CA LEU A 214 -18.09 -1.75 7.19
C LEU A 214 -18.69 -3.15 7.17
N HIS A 215 -18.18 -4.01 6.30
CA HIS A 215 -18.66 -5.38 6.16
C HIS A 215 -18.47 -6.21 7.43
N GLN A 216 -17.35 -6.03 8.16
CA GLN A 216 -17.07 -6.70 9.43
C GLN A 216 -18.18 -6.46 10.50
N VAL A 217 -18.81 -5.31 10.45
CA VAL A 217 -19.89 -4.93 11.39
C VAL A 217 -21.28 -5.03 10.77
N GLY A 218 -21.41 -5.65 9.59
CA GLY A 218 -22.69 -5.90 8.92
C GLY A 218 -23.30 -4.67 8.23
N LEU A 219 -22.51 -3.61 7.98
CA LEU A 219 -22.97 -2.43 7.25
C LEU A 219 -22.77 -2.59 5.74
N ASP A 220 -23.60 -1.89 4.97
CA ASP A 220 -23.53 -1.88 3.52
C ASP A 220 -22.26 -1.17 3.02
N VAL A 221 -21.69 -1.66 1.93
CA VAL A 221 -20.41 -1.18 1.38
C VAL A 221 -20.58 -0.16 0.25
N ASP A 222 -21.80 0.07 -0.25
CA ASP A 222 -22.07 0.93 -1.40
C ASP A 222 -21.54 2.36 -1.19
N ALA A 223 -21.73 2.88 0.03
CA ALA A 223 -21.22 4.20 0.38
C ALA A 223 -19.69 4.35 0.26
N ALA A 224 -18.95 3.25 0.35
CA ALA A 224 -17.49 3.26 0.23
C ALA A 224 -17.02 3.01 -1.21
N VAL A 225 -17.60 2.02 -1.90
CA VAL A 225 -17.10 1.54 -3.21
C VAL A 225 -17.99 1.90 -4.39
N GLY A 226 -19.14 2.55 -4.15
CA GLY A 226 -20.17 2.84 -5.13
C GLY A 226 -21.14 1.68 -5.34
N GLU A 227 -22.38 2.00 -5.73
CA GLU A 227 -23.50 1.07 -5.84
C GLU A 227 -23.20 -0.10 -6.79
N ALA A 228 -22.56 0.17 -7.94
CA ALA A 228 -22.25 -0.85 -8.93
C ALA A 228 -21.30 -1.93 -8.37
N ALA A 229 -20.21 -1.52 -7.71
CA ALA A 229 -19.23 -2.45 -7.14
C ALA A 229 -19.81 -3.16 -5.90
N GLY A 230 -20.56 -2.46 -5.07
CA GLY A 230 -21.22 -3.05 -3.90
C GLY A 230 -22.30 -4.07 -4.29
N SER A 231 -23.05 -3.83 -5.36
CA SER A 231 -24.00 -4.79 -5.91
C SER A 231 -23.32 -6.08 -6.41
N GLU A 232 -22.18 -5.95 -7.14
CA GLU A 232 -21.38 -7.11 -7.56
C GLU A 232 -20.83 -7.86 -6.34
N PHE A 233 -20.40 -7.15 -5.31
CA PHE A 233 -19.92 -7.75 -4.06
C PHE A 233 -21.02 -8.53 -3.34
N ARG A 234 -22.21 -7.94 -3.15
CA ARG A 234 -23.35 -8.65 -2.55
C ARG A 234 -23.76 -9.89 -3.33
N ALA A 235 -23.73 -9.82 -4.67
CA ALA A 235 -23.99 -10.99 -5.50
C ALA A 235 -22.95 -12.10 -5.29
N TYR A 236 -21.68 -11.71 -5.12
CA TYR A 236 -20.58 -12.65 -4.84
C TYR A 236 -20.71 -13.29 -3.45
N LEU A 237 -21.22 -12.58 -2.44
CA LEU A 237 -21.38 -13.14 -1.09
C LEU A 237 -22.27 -14.41 -1.07
N LYS A 238 -23.23 -14.52 -1.99
CA LYS A 238 -24.06 -15.73 -2.14
C LYS A 238 -23.27 -17.01 -2.49
N VAL A 239 -22.02 -16.84 -2.96
CA VAL A 239 -21.11 -17.96 -3.21
C VAL A 239 -20.70 -18.64 -1.90
N TYR A 240 -20.59 -17.87 -0.82
CA TYR A 240 -20.15 -18.38 0.48
C TYR A 240 -21.12 -19.40 1.09
N ASP A 241 -22.40 -19.32 0.76
CA ASP A 241 -23.41 -20.28 1.23
C ASP A 241 -23.17 -21.71 0.66
N LYS A 242 -22.37 -21.82 -0.41
CA LYS A 242 -22.07 -23.07 -1.11
C LYS A 242 -20.64 -23.56 -0.89
N LEU A 243 -19.83 -22.84 -0.12
CA LEU A 243 -18.44 -23.24 0.12
C LEU A 243 -18.36 -24.50 1.00
N PRO A 244 -17.29 -25.32 0.83
CA PRO A 244 -16.99 -26.35 1.81
C PRO A 244 -16.68 -25.72 3.18
N ASP A 245 -16.87 -26.47 4.24
CA ASP A 245 -16.53 -26.06 5.60
C ASP A 245 -14.99 -25.94 5.72
N LEU A 246 -14.49 -24.69 5.60
CA LEU A 246 -13.05 -24.40 5.58
C LEU A 246 -12.38 -24.71 6.92
N ASP A 247 -13.09 -24.54 8.04
CA ASP A 247 -12.55 -24.79 9.36
C ASP A 247 -12.35 -26.31 9.57
N ARG A 248 -13.24 -27.13 9.02
CA ARG A 248 -13.03 -28.59 8.99
C ARG A 248 -11.86 -28.99 8.11
N VAL A 249 -11.63 -28.31 6.99
CA VAL A 249 -10.45 -28.57 6.15
C VAL A 249 -9.18 -28.27 6.94
N LEU A 250 -9.09 -27.08 7.56
CA LEU A 250 -7.92 -26.67 8.35
C LEU A 250 -7.71 -27.52 9.61
N ALA A 251 -8.75 -28.16 10.12
CA ALA A 251 -8.64 -29.13 11.21
C ALA A 251 -8.25 -30.55 10.74
N GLY A 252 -7.92 -30.76 9.46
CA GLY A 252 -7.57 -32.06 8.89
C GLY A 252 -8.75 -33.02 8.70
N LYS A 253 -9.99 -32.50 8.79
CA LYS A 253 -11.25 -33.31 8.68
C LYS A 253 -11.96 -33.08 7.36
N GLY A 254 -11.29 -32.58 6.35
CA GLY A 254 -11.84 -32.20 5.05
C GLY A 254 -11.92 -33.30 3.99
N SER A 255 -11.52 -34.56 4.26
CA SER A 255 -11.36 -35.63 3.26
C SER A 255 -12.60 -35.88 2.38
N ARG A 256 -13.81 -35.73 2.93
CA ARG A 256 -15.08 -35.91 2.23
C ARG A 256 -15.60 -34.64 1.51
N LEU A 257 -14.99 -33.49 1.78
CA LEU A 257 -15.36 -32.22 1.18
C LEU A 257 -14.78 -32.12 -0.24
N LYS A 258 -15.52 -31.45 -1.13
CA LYS A 258 -15.11 -31.26 -2.52
C LYS A 258 -14.60 -29.83 -2.71
N PHE A 259 -13.57 -29.69 -3.55
CA PHE A 259 -13.15 -28.37 -4.02
C PHE A 259 -14.18 -27.85 -5.04
N PRO A 260 -14.58 -26.55 -4.99
CA PRO A 260 -15.60 -26.01 -5.88
C PRO A 260 -15.24 -26.11 -7.36
N GLU A 261 -16.27 -26.29 -8.20
CA GLU A 261 -16.10 -26.32 -9.67
C GLU A 261 -16.12 -24.91 -10.26
N GLU A 262 -16.90 -23.99 -9.70
CA GLU A 262 -17.03 -22.60 -10.17
C GLU A 262 -15.83 -21.75 -9.75
N ALA A 263 -15.36 -20.88 -10.67
CA ALA A 263 -14.20 -20.01 -10.42
C ALA A 263 -14.37 -19.11 -9.17
N SER A 264 -15.57 -18.56 -8.96
CA SER A 264 -15.89 -17.74 -7.78
C SER A 264 -15.71 -18.52 -6.47
N GLY A 265 -16.19 -19.76 -6.43
CA GLY A 265 -16.04 -20.67 -5.29
C GLY A 265 -14.60 -21.09 -5.06
N ARG A 266 -13.83 -21.33 -6.12
CA ARG A 266 -12.39 -21.66 -6.04
C ARG A 266 -11.60 -20.52 -5.40
N TRP A 267 -11.80 -19.28 -5.86
CA TRP A 267 -11.19 -18.11 -5.26
C TRP A 267 -11.57 -17.94 -3.79
N ALA A 268 -12.88 -18.03 -3.48
CA ALA A 268 -13.37 -17.91 -2.12
C ALA A 268 -12.78 -18.98 -1.19
N THR A 269 -12.69 -20.24 -1.65
CA THR A 269 -12.10 -21.35 -0.89
C THR A 269 -10.61 -21.13 -0.65
N THR A 270 -9.84 -20.84 -1.70
CA THR A 270 -8.37 -20.71 -1.61
C THR A 270 -7.97 -19.53 -0.72
N ILE A 271 -8.57 -18.35 -0.93
CA ILE A 271 -8.32 -17.17 -0.10
C ILE A 271 -8.82 -17.39 1.34
N GLY A 272 -10.00 -17.96 1.51
CA GLY A 272 -10.55 -18.24 2.84
C GLY A 272 -9.68 -19.20 3.65
N LEU A 273 -9.15 -20.27 3.03
CA LEU A 273 -8.18 -21.16 3.68
C LEU A 273 -6.93 -20.41 4.11
N THR A 274 -6.36 -19.57 3.21
CA THR A 274 -5.19 -18.77 3.54
C THR A 274 -5.46 -17.84 4.74
N MET A 275 -6.57 -17.08 4.69
CA MET A 275 -6.89 -16.08 5.73
C MET A 275 -7.15 -16.70 7.11
N ARG A 276 -7.74 -17.90 7.16
CA ARG A 276 -8.04 -18.63 8.39
C ARG A 276 -6.89 -19.49 8.90
N CYS A 277 -5.82 -19.62 8.12
CA CYS A 277 -4.66 -20.43 8.49
C CYS A 277 -3.82 -19.72 9.57
N MET A 278 -4.03 -20.08 10.84
CA MET A 278 -3.38 -19.42 11.98
C MET A 278 -2.14 -20.16 12.50
N SER A 279 -1.93 -21.42 12.08
CA SER A 279 -0.79 -22.23 12.51
C SER A 279 -0.21 -23.07 11.38
N ALA A 280 1.01 -23.60 11.60
CA ALA A 280 1.68 -24.51 10.66
C ALA A 280 0.86 -25.79 10.43
N GLU A 281 0.14 -26.29 11.44
CA GLU A 281 -0.73 -27.48 11.36
C GLU A 281 -1.93 -27.20 10.45
N ASN A 282 -2.59 -26.03 10.62
CA ASN A 282 -3.67 -25.61 9.73
C ASN A 282 -3.17 -25.47 8.28
N GLY A 283 -1.96 -24.88 8.11
CA GLY A 283 -1.32 -24.76 6.80
C GLY A 283 -1.06 -26.08 6.14
N LEU A 284 -0.53 -27.07 6.88
CA LEU A 284 -0.30 -28.42 6.39
C LEU A 284 -1.61 -29.08 5.96
N ALA A 285 -2.65 -29.03 6.80
CA ALA A 285 -3.94 -29.65 6.51
C ALA A 285 -4.61 -29.04 5.27
N GLY A 286 -4.61 -27.71 5.14
CA GLY A 286 -5.10 -27.02 3.96
C GLY A 286 -4.32 -27.39 2.70
N PHE A 287 -2.99 -27.45 2.79
CA PHE A 287 -2.12 -27.82 1.67
C PHE A 287 -2.35 -29.27 1.21
N GLN A 288 -2.41 -30.22 2.14
CA GLN A 288 -2.73 -31.63 1.82
C GLN A 288 -4.07 -31.76 1.13
N TRP A 289 -5.10 -31.13 1.67
CA TRP A 289 -6.44 -31.16 1.07
C TRP A 289 -6.48 -30.59 -0.35
N LEU A 290 -5.79 -29.46 -0.59
CA LEU A 290 -5.74 -28.85 -1.91
C LEU A 290 -4.96 -29.71 -2.90
N VAL A 291 -3.83 -30.33 -2.50
CA VAL A 291 -3.07 -31.23 -3.37
C VAL A 291 -3.91 -32.43 -3.80
N GLU A 292 -4.80 -32.92 -2.92
CA GLU A 292 -5.69 -34.04 -3.26
C GLU A 292 -6.90 -33.64 -4.13
N LYS A 293 -7.44 -32.41 -3.96
CA LYS A 293 -8.75 -32.05 -4.51
C LYS A 293 -8.73 -30.97 -5.59
N ALA A 294 -7.68 -30.14 -5.66
CA ALA A 294 -7.60 -29.00 -6.54
C ALA A 294 -6.59 -29.19 -7.68
N THR A 295 -6.70 -28.37 -8.73
CA THR A 295 -5.66 -28.31 -9.77
C THR A 295 -4.41 -27.57 -9.30
N PRO A 296 -3.25 -27.81 -9.91
CA PRO A 296 -1.96 -27.27 -9.46
C PRO A 296 -1.93 -25.74 -9.28
N GLU A 297 -2.66 -25.00 -10.09
CA GLU A 297 -2.71 -23.54 -10.03
C GLU A 297 -3.25 -23.04 -8.67
N TRP A 298 -4.30 -23.70 -8.15
CA TRP A 298 -4.89 -23.33 -6.85
C TRP A 298 -4.01 -23.73 -5.69
N VAL A 299 -3.36 -24.89 -5.82
CA VAL A 299 -2.38 -25.35 -4.83
C VAL A 299 -1.20 -24.40 -4.76
N GLN A 300 -0.68 -23.97 -5.90
CA GLN A 300 0.42 -23.01 -6.01
C GLN A 300 0.03 -21.65 -5.41
N LEU A 301 -1.16 -21.13 -5.73
CA LEU A 301 -1.67 -19.90 -5.19
C LEU A 301 -1.70 -19.94 -3.65
N PHE A 302 -2.31 -21.00 -3.10
CA PHE A 302 -2.36 -21.21 -1.66
C PHE A 302 -0.97 -21.33 -1.03
N ALA A 303 -0.08 -22.14 -1.61
CA ALA A 303 1.27 -22.37 -1.10
C ALA A 303 2.09 -21.10 -1.05
N SER A 304 2.03 -20.26 -2.10
CA SER A 304 2.72 -18.97 -2.15
C SER A 304 2.25 -18.02 -1.04
N ASP A 305 0.95 -17.90 -0.86
CA ASP A 305 0.35 -17.04 0.16
C ASP A 305 0.64 -17.59 1.58
N LEU A 306 0.55 -18.91 1.77
CA LEU A 306 0.85 -19.60 3.02
C LEU A 306 2.31 -19.39 3.45
N ILE A 307 3.27 -19.56 2.53
CA ILE A 307 4.69 -19.34 2.80
C ILE A 307 4.93 -17.90 3.27
N GLY A 308 4.33 -16.93 2.58
CA GLY A 308 4.40 -15.53 2.98
C GLY A 308 3.84 -15.26 4.38
N GLN A 309 2.70 -15.87 4.72
CA GLN A 309 2.07 -15.74 6.04
C GLN A 309 2.87 -16.43 7.14
N MET A 310 3.34 -17.65 6.92
CA MET A 310 4.15 -18.40 7.88
C MET A 310 5.52 -17.75 8.14
N ARG A 311 6.09 -17.08 7.13
CA ARG A 311 7.31 -16.28 7.30
C ARG A 311 7.07 -15.10 8.26
N ARG A 312 5.97 -14.37 8.08
CA ARG A 312 5.61 -13.23 8.94
C ARG A 312 5.29 -13.65 10.37
N SER A 313 4.65 -14.79 10.56
CA SER A 313 4.31 -15.35 11.89
C SER A 313 5.44 -16.18 12.54
N ASN A 314 6.63 -16.22 11.92
CA ASN A 314 7.78 -17.02 12.37
C ASN A 314 7.50 -18.53 12.49
N GLN A 315 6.55 -19.05 11.71
CA GLN A 315 6.16 -20.47 11.71
C GLN A 315 6.64 -21.24 10.47
N LEU A 316 7.36 -20.59 9.55
CA LEU A 316 7.81 -21.21 8.31
C LEU A 316 8.69 -22.44 8.54
N GLY A 317 9.58 -22.39 9.54
CA GLY A 317 10.43 -23.52 9.88
C GLY A 317 9.67 -24.74 10.39
N ALA A 318 8.58 -24.53 11.15
CA ALA A 318 7.69 -25.59 11.61
C ALA A 318 6.94 -26.21 10.42
N LEU A 319 6.34 -25.37 9.57
CA LEU A 319 5.65 -25.83 8.37
C LEU A 319 6.59 -26.63 7.44
N ALA A 320 7.81 -26.12 7.20
CA ALA A 320 8.79 -26.78 6.33
C ALA A 320 9.16 -28.21 6.82
N LYS A 321 9.34 -28.39 8.15
CA LYS A 321 9.60 -29.70 8.73
C LYS A 321 8.42 -30.66 8.53
N MET A 322 7.19 -30.19 8.72
CA MET A 322 5.98 -30.99 8.52
C MET A 322 5.80 -31.38 7.05
N VAL A 323 5.95 -30.44 6.12
CA VAL A 323 5.85 -30.67 4.69
C VAL A 323 6.94 -31.66 4.22
N ALA A 324 8.15 -31.56 4.78
CA ALA A 324 9.24 -32.51 4.47
C ALA A 324 8.95 -33.95 4.92
N ALA A 325 8.04 -34.17 5.85
CA ALA A 325 7.61 -35.50 6.25
C ALA A 325 6.50 -36.09 5.38
N GLU A 326 5.90 -35.31 4.46
CA GLU A 326 4.73 -35.70 3.66
C GLU A 326 5.11 -35.96 2.18
N PRO A 327 5.13 -37.22 1.71
CA PRO A 327 5.61 -37.57 0.38
C PRO A 327 4.83 -36.87 -0.78
N ALA A 328 3.50 -36.73 -0.63
CA ALA A 328 2.66 -36.07 -1.66
C ALA A 328 3.02 -34.58 -1.82
N LEU A 329 3.31 -33.89 -0.72
CA LEU A 329 3.70 -32.49 -0.72
C LEU A 329 5.13 -32.30 -1.22
N GLN A 330 6.05 -33.21 -0.86
CA GLN A 330 7.41 -33.21 -1.40
C GLN A 330 7.41 -33.34 -2.93
N LYS A 331 6.60 -34.25 -3.47
CA LYS A 331 6.45 -34.40 -4.91
C LYS A 331 5.96 -33.12 -5.56
N PHE A 332 4.89 -32.52 -5.00
CA PHE A 332 4.37 -31.25 -5.50
C PHE A 332 5.44 -30.13 -5.47
N LEU A 333 6.15 -29.95 -4.37
CA LEU A 333 7.20 -28.94 -4.24
C LEU A 333 8.35 -29.18 -5.23
N LYS A 334 8.72 -30.42 -5.49
CA LYS A 334 9.76 -30.79 -6.47
C LYS A 334 9.32 -30.42 -7.89
N ASP A 335 8.07 -30.76 -8.26
CA ASP A 335 7.54 -30.57 -9.59
C ASP A 335 7.29 -29.07 -9.90
N TYR A 336 7.07 -28.24 -8.88
CA TYR A 336 6.71 -26.83 -9.00
C TYR A 336 7.69 -25.85 -8.33
N ARG A 337 8.92 -26.32 -8.04
CA ARG A 337 9.94 -25.53 -7.33
C ARG A 337 10.26 -24.18 -7.98
N GLU A 338 10.42 -24.18 -9.30
CA GLU A 338 10.71 -22.96 -10.07
C GLU A 338 9.58 -21.93 -9.99
N LEU A 339 8.33 -22.39 -9.94
CA LEU A 339 7.14 -21.53 -9.88
C LEU A 339 6.90 -20.98 -8.48
N LEU A 340 7.42 -21.61 -7.44
CA LEU A 340 7.32 -21.16 -6.05
C LEU A 340 8.47 -20.23 -5.62
N GLY A 341 9.49 -20.07 -6.48
CA GLY A 341 10.67 -19.25 -6.18
C GLY A 341 11.53 -19.82 -5.02
N LEU A 342 11.57 -21.15 -4.89
CA LEU A 342 12.29 -21.89 -3.83
C LEU A 342 13.63 -22.45 -4.34
#